data_73cc17603f2847002c6960a0a425dfd6
#
_entry.id   73cc17603f2847002c6960a0a425dfd6
#
_cell.length_a   1.000
_cell.length_b   1.000
_cell.length_c   1.000
_cell.angle_alpha   90.00
_cell.angle_beta   90.00
_cell.angle_gamma   90.00
#
_symmetry.space_group_name_H-M   'P 1'
#
loop_
_entity.id
_entity.type
_entity.pdbx_description
1 polymer ?
#
loop_
_entity_poly.entity_id
_entity_poly.type
_entity_poly.pdbx_seq_one_letter_code
_entity_poly.pdbx_strand_id
1 'polypeptide(L)'
;MQIAQLDQLESFITRDGSSIRELAGPAWTAARHQSLAEATLSPGGETAEHYHPKAEELYYFTSGSGRLRLGEDEADVRAGDCVVIPPGTPHKLFNPGPEPLVLLCCCAPAYTDADTVMTGH
;
A
#
# COMPACT_ATOMS: atom_id res chain seq x y z
N MET A 1 -14.55 14.33 17.43
CA MET A 1 -14.08 13.00 16.99
C MET A 1 -14.17 12.92 15.47
N GLN A 2 -13.09 12.53 14.82
CA GLN A 2 -13.10 12.27 13.37
C GLN A 2 -13.32 10.79 13.10
N ILE A 3 -14.27 10.47 12.23
CA ILE A 3 -14.55 9.10 11.83
C ILE A 3 -14.59 9.05 10.30
N ALA A 4 -13.69 8.28 9.70
CA ALA A 4 -13.72 8.01 8.27
C ALA A 4 -14.47 6.70 8.03
N GLN A 5 -15.36 6.69 7.05
CA GLN A 5 -16.07 5.48 6.63
C GLN A 5 -15.57 5.06 5.25
N LEU A 6 -15.00 3.88 5.18
CA LEU A 6 -14.34 3.39 3.96
C LEU A 6 -15.23 3.47 2.72
N ASP A 7 -16.50 3.08 2.87
CA ASP A 7 -17.44 3.02 1.75
C ASP A 7 -17.83 4.41 1.22
N GLN A 8 -17.53 5.47 1.96
CA GLN A 8 -17.81 6.85 1.57
C GLN A 8 -16.60 7.55 0.95
N LEU A 9 -15.45 6.89 0.92
CA LEU A 9 -14.22 7.46 0.37
C LEU A 9 -14.13 7.19 -1.12
N GLU A 10 -13.77 8.21 -1.89
CA GLU A 10 -13.46 8.06 -3.30
C GLU A 10 -12.06 7.48 -3.46
N SER A 11 -11.93 6.54 -4.41
CA SER A 11 -10.62 5.99 -4.75
C SER A 11 -9.88 6.89 -5.72
N PHE A 12 -8.56 6.81 -5.67
CA PHE A 12 -7.68 7.47 -6.64
C PHE A 12 -6.49 6.56 -6.93
N ILE A 13 -5.81 6.82 -8.05
CA ILE A 13 -4.65 6.02 -8.44
C ILE A 13 -3.40 6.72 -7.93
N THR A 14 -2.56 5.97 -7.21
CA THR A 14 -1.29 6.49 -6.71
C THR A 14 -0.16 6.28 -7.72
N ARG A 15 1.05 6.77 -7.37
CA ARG A 15 2.22 6.71 -8.26
C ARG A 15 2.60 5.29 -8.65
N ASP A 16 2.35 4.30 -7.80
CA ASP A 16 2.66 2.90 -8.08
C ASP A 16 1.61 2.19 -8.95
N GLY A 17 0.49 2.85 -9.24
CA GLY A 17 -0.58 2.33 -10.07
C GLY A 17 -1.70 1.64 -9.33
N SER A 18 -1.61 1.51 -8.01
CA SER A 18 -2.69 0.93 -7.20
C SER A 18 -3.83 1.92 -6.99
N SER A 19 -5.04 1.39 -6.75
CA SER A 19 -6.22 2.18 -6.41
C SER A 19 -6.31 2.32 -4.89
N ILE A 20 -6.39 3.55 -4.39
CA ILE A 20 -6.28 3.85 -2.97
C ILE A 20 -7.54 4.56 -2.47
N ARG A 21 -8.01 4.15 -1.29
CA ARG A 21 -8.93 4.93 -0.47
C ARG A 21 -8.21 5.25 0.84
N GLU A 22 -7.90 6.53 1.07
CA GLU A 22 -7.14 6.94 2.26
C GLU A 22 -8.07 7.17 3.44
N LEU A 23 -7.89 6.36 4.48
CA LEU A 23 -8.70 6.41 5.71
C LEU A 23 -8.20 7.48 6.67
N ALA A 24 -6.89 7.64 6.81
CA ALA A 24 -6.28 8.60 7.71
C ALA A 24 -4.94 9.06 7.18
N GLY A 25 -4.67 10.34 7.32
CA GLY A 25 -3.42 10.96 6.95
C GLY A 25 -3.47 12.45 7.18
N PRO A 26 -2.31 13.13 7.26
CA PRO A 26 -2.25 14.55 7.60
C PRO A 26 -2.99 15.48 6.62
N ALA A 27 -3.14 15.06 5.35
CA ALA A 27 -3.81 15.88 4.34
C ALA A 27 -5.32 16.01 4.55
N TRP A 28 -5.94 14.99 5.14
CA TRP A 28 -7.41 14.88 5.21
C TRP A 28 -7.95 14.80 6.62
N THR A 29 -7.10 14.40 7.58
CA THR A 29 -7.53 14.12 8.96
C THR A 29 -6.60 14.77 9.97
N ALA A 30 -6.89 14.56 11.25
CA ALA A 30 -6.06 15.06 12.36
C ALA A 30 -4.82 14.18 12.62
N ALA A 31 -4.65 13.08 11.91
CA ALA A 31 -3.45 12.24 12.05
C ALA A 31 -2.19 13.03 11.65
N ARG A 32 -1.10 12.88 12.40
CA ARG A 32 0.14 13.65 12.18
C ARG A 32 1.37 12.76 11.94
N HIS A 33 1.38 11.55 12.47
CA HIS A 33 2.57 10.71 12.52
C HIS A 33 2.49 9.47 11.65
N GLN A 34 1.33 9.22 11.04
CA GLN A 34 1.10 8.00 10.26
C GLN A 34 -0.06 8.21 9.29
N SER A 35 -0.15 7.31 8.33
CA SER A 35 -1.29 7.24 7.42
C SER A 35 -1.80 5.82 7.32
N LEU A 36 -3.08 5.66 7.01
CA LEU A 36 -3.72 4.37 6.78
C LEU A 36 -4.58 4.47 5.54
N ALA A 37 -4.37 3.55 4.60
CA ALA A 37 -5.12 3.51 3.35
C ALA A 37 -5.47 2.06 2.98
N GLU A 38 -6.56 1.90 2.24
CA GLU A 38 -6.86 0.63 1.60
C GLU A 38 -6.40 0.68 0.15
N ALA A 39 -5.59 -0.29 -0.25
CA ALA A 39 -5.13 -0.44 -1.63
C ALA A 39 -5.85 -1.61 -2.29
N THR A 40 -6.20 -1.45 -3.56
CA THR A 40 -6.77 -2.50 -4.38
C THR A 40 -5.98 -2.66 -5.65
N LEU A 41 -5.64 -3.91 -5.97
CA LEU A 41 -4.94 -4.26 -7.20
C LEU A 41 -5.80 -5.25 -7.97
N SER A 42 -6.20 -4.86 -9.17
CA SER A 42 -7.07 -5.68 -10.03
C SER A 42 -6.36 -6.96 -10.48
N PRO A 43 -7.10 -8.02 -10.84
CA PRO A 43 -6.49 -9.23 -11.40
C PRO A 43 -5.59 -8.93 -12.59
N GLY A 44 -4.39 -9.49 -12.59
CA GLY A 44 -3.36 -9.24 -13.61
C GLY A 44 -2.58 -7.95 -13.41
N GLY A 45 -2.98 -7.12 -12.44
CA GLY A 45 -2.31 -5.85 -12.15
C GLY A 45 -1.04 -6.01 -11.33
N GLU A 46 -0.18 -5.02 -11.43
CA GLU A 46 1.02 -4.95 -10.61
C GLU A 46 1.30 -3.50 -10.23
N THR A 47 1.94 -3.31 -9.08
CA THR A 47 2.45 -1.98 -8.72
C THR A 47 3.79 -1.75 -9.41
N ALA A 48 4.13 -0.49 -9.67
CA ALA A 48 5.50 -0.15 -10.05
C ALA A 48 6.40 -0.33 -8.82
N GLU A 49 7.63 -0.82 -9.05
CA GLU A 49 8.57 -0.96 -7.94
C GLU A 49 8.96 0.42 -7.41
N HIS A 50 8.90 0.56 -6.09
CA HIS A 50 9.23 1.81 -5.41
C HIS A 50 9.71 1.53 -3.98
N TYR A 51 10.27 2.56 -3.36
CA TYR A 51 10.63 2.52 -1.95
C TYR A 51 10.37 3.88 -1.29
N HIS A 52 10.28 3.86 0.03
CA HIS A 52 10.10 5.05 0.86
C HIS A 52 11.38 5.25 1.68
N PRO A 53 12.18 6.31 1.41
CA PRO A 53 13.41 6.54 2.15
C PRO A 53 13.23 6.67 3.66
N LYS A 54 12.11 7.22 4.11
CA LYS A 54 11.87 7.53 5.52
C LYS A 54 10.81 6.65 6.16
N ALA A 55 9.72 6.37 5.45
CA ALA A 55 8.58 5.65 6.03
C ALA A 55 8.87 4.16 6.18
N GLU A 56 8.54 3.62 7.35
CA GLU A 56 8.27 2.21 7.54
C GLU A 56 6.84 1.96 7.12
N GLU A 57 6.60 0.89 6.37
CA GLU A 57 5.27 0.56 5.89
C GLU A 57 4.86 -0.83 6.33
N LEU A 58 3.58 -0.98 6.69
CA LEU A 58 2.97 -2.28 6.93
C LEU A 58 1.94 -2.55 5.84
N TYR A 59 1.98 -3.75 5.27
CA TYR A 59 0.91 -4.29 4.44
C TYR A 59 0.15 -5.33 5.25
N TYR A 60 -1.16 -5.16 5.35
CA TYR A 60 -2.04 -6.19 5.91
C TYR A 60 -3.07 -6.58 4.85
N PHE A 61 -2.97 -7.81 4.35
CA PHE A 61 -3.84 -8.30 3.27
C PHE A 61 -5.20 -8.71 3.83
N THR A 62 -6.26 -8.15 3.28
CA THR A 62 -7.62 -8.39 3.76
C THR A 62 -8.43 -9.28 2.82
N SER A 63 -8.08 -9.35 1.54
CA SER A 63 -8.80 -10.17 0.56
C SER A 63 -7.90 -10.51 -0.63
N GLY A 64 -8.08 -11.70 -1.17
CA GLY A 64 -7.33 -12.15 -2.33
C GLY A 64 -5.97 -12.73 -1.98
N SER A 65 -5.16 -12.92 -3.01
CA SER A 65 -3.79 -13.39 -2.90
C SER A 65 -2.91 -12.72 -3.95
N GLY A 66 -1.60 -12.71 -3.72
CA GLY A 66 -0.67 -12.08 -4.63
C GLY A 66 0.74 -12.59 -4.45
N ARG A 67 1.66 -11.93 -5.17
CA ARG A 67 3.09 -12.18 -5.08
C ARG A 67 3.77 -10.86 -4.71
N LEU A 68 4.54 -10.87 -3.64
CA LEU A 68 5.28 -9.69 -3.17
C LEU A 68 6.77 -9.92 -3.36
N ARG A 69 7.44 -8.93 -3.98
CA ARG A 69 8.88 -8.82 -3.95
C ARG A 69 9.28 -7.70 -2.99
N LEU A 70 10.14 -8.01 -2.04
CA LEU A 70 10.66 -7.08 -1.04
C LEU A 70 12.18 -7.18 -1.03
N GLY A 71 12.86 -6.17 -1.58
CA GLY A 71 14.28 -6.28 -1.84
C GLY A 71 14.55 -7.40 -2.83
N GLU A 72 15.34 -8.39 -2.41
CA GLU A 72 15.64 -9.58 -3.22
C GLU A 72 14.74 -10.78 -2.87
N ASP A 73 13.92 -10.66 -1.82
CA ASP A 73 13.04 -11.73 -1.39
C ASP A 73 11.72 -11.68 -2.15
N GLU A 74 11.16 -12.84 -2.43
CA GLU A 74 9.82 -12.97 -2.99
C GLU A 74 9.02 -13.97 -2.18
N ALA A 75 7.73 -13.69 -2.03
CA ALA A 75 6.82 -14.60 -1.33
C ALA A 75 5.40 -14.46 -1.87
N ASP A 76 4.66 -15.55 -1.79
CA ASP A 76 3.21 -15.49 -1.95
C ASP A 76 2.60 -14.89 -0.69
N VAL A 77 1.59 -14.05 -0.87
CA VAL A 77 0.84 -13.41 0.20
C VAL A 77 -0.64 -13.64 0.00
N ARG A 78 -1.39 -13.64 1.09
CA ARG A 78 -2.85 -13.85 1.06
C ARG A 78 -3.51 -13.12 2.21
N ALA A 79 -4.84 -13.09 2.20
CA ALA A 79 -5.63 -12.52 3.29
C ALA A 79 -5.16 -13.05 4.66
N GLY A 80 -4.95 -12.14 5.59
CA GLY A 80 -4.44 -12.45 6.93
C GLY A 80 -2.95 -12.25 7.11
N ASP A 81 -2.17 -12.13 6.01
CA ASP A 81 -0.74 -11.89 6.11
C ASP A 81 -0.46 -10.41 6.40
N CYS A 82 0.54 -10.18 7.26
CA CYS A 82 1.08 -8.86 7.53
C CYS A 82 2.56 -8.84 7.18
N VAL A 83 2.97 -7.87 6.38
CA VAL A 83 4.37 -7.72 5.96
C VAL A 83 4.90 -6.38 6.42
N VAL A 84 6.10 -6.41 7.03
CA VAL A 84 6.83 -5.20 7.41
C VAL A 84 7.77 -4.80 6.28
N ILE A 85 7.62 -3.59 5.79
CA ILE A 85 8.49 -3.02 4.75
C ILE A 85 9.39 -1.98 5.39
N PRO A 86 10.68 -2.28 5.57
CA PRO A 86 11.60 -1.32 6.17
C PRO A 86 11.81 -0.10 5.27
N PRO A 87 12.17 1.06 5.86
CA PRO A 87 12.56 2.22 5.07
C PRO A 87 13.65 1.89 4.06
N GLY A 88 13.54 2.46 2.87
CA GLY A 88 14.56 2.31 1.82
C GLY A 88 14.52 0.99 1.07
N THR A 89 13.59 0.09 1.36
CA THR A 89 13.55 -1.23 0.72
C THR A 89 12.58 -1.22 -0.47
N PRO A 90 13.09 -1.44 -1.70
CA PRO A 90 12.23 -1.53 -2.88
C PRO A 90 11.24 -2.67 -2.77
N HIS A 91 10.00 -2.43 -3.20
CA HIS A 91 8.96 -3.45 -3.17
C HIS A 91 8.02 -3.31 -4.36
N LYS A 92 7.45 -4.45 -4.74
CA LYS A 92 6.55 -4.57 -5.88
C LYS A 92 5.55 -5.68 -5.60
N LEU A 93 4.28 -5.40 -5.86
CA LEU A 93 3.19 -6.32 -5.63
C LEU A 93 2.55 -6.70 -6.96
N PHE A 94 2.27 -7.98 -7.14
CA PHE A 94 1.60 -8.52 -8.33
C PHE A 94 0.39 -9.34 -7.93
N ASN A 95 -0.71 -9.16 -8.65
CA ASN A 95 -1.93 -9.93 -8.48
C ASN A 95 -2.13 -10.86 -9.70
N PRO A 96 -1.85 -12.16 -9.57
CA PRO A 96 -2.07 -13.08 -10.69
C PRO A 96 -3.55 -13.32 -11.00
N GLY A 97 -4.46 -12.89 -10.11
CA GLY A 97 -5.89 -13.15 -10.24
C GLY A 97 -6.27 -14.49 -9.60
N PRO A 98 -7.53 -14.92 -9.74
CA PRO A 98 -8.64 -14.28 -10.46
C PRO A 98 -9.37 -13.18 -9.68
N GLU A 99 -9.13 -13.05 -8.36
CA GLU A 99 -9.82 -12.10 -7.50
C GLU A 99 -9.01 -10.80 -7.33
N PRO A 100 -9.68 -9.68 -7.01
CA PRO A 100 -8.95 -8.49 -6.57
C PRO A 100 -8.11 -8.78 -5.33
N LEU A 101 -6.93 -8.16 -5.28
CA LEU A 101 -6.08 -8.18 -4.10
C LEU A 101 -6.31 -6.89 -3.31
N VAL A 102 -6.71 -7.02 -2.05
CA VAL A 102 -7.04 -5.88 -1.20
C VAL A 102 -6.18 -5.93 0.05
N LEU A 103 -5.61 -4.78 0.41
CA LEU A 103 -4.74 -4.68 1.58
C LEU A 103 -4.87 -3.32 2.24
N LEU A 104 -4.52 -3.27 3.51
CA LEU A 104 -4.32 -2.03 4.24
C LEU A 104 -2.84 -1.68 4.21
N CYS A 105 -2.55 -0.40 3.97
CA CYS A 105 -1.19 0.15 3.97
C CYS A 105 -1.09 1.17 5.10
N CYS A 106 -0.18 0.94 6.03
CA CYS A 106 0.09 1.86 7.13
C CYS A 106 1.51 2.38 7.00
N CYS A 107 1.69 3.69 6.90
CA CYS A 107 3.01 4.33 6.80
C CYS A 107 3.28 5.22 8.01
N ALA A 108 4.47 5.13 8.54
CA ALA A 108 4.96 5.99 9.61
C ALA A 108 6.43 6.37 9.33
N PRO A 109 6.73 7.66 9.10
CA PRO A 109 5.80 8.79 8.95
C PRO A 109 4.80 8.57 7.82
N ALA A 110 3.74 9.38 7.82
CA ALA A 110 2.65 9.27 6.85
C ALA A 110 3.16 9.27 5.40
N TYR A 111 2.43 8.54 4.54
CA TYR A 111 2.75 8.51 3.11
C TYR A 111 2.78 9.92 2.51
N THR A 112 3.82 10.18 1.69
CA THR A 112 3.90 11.35 0.83
C THR A 112 4.51 10.96 -0.51
N ASP A 113 4.14 11.66 -1.57
CA ASP A 113 4.77 11.49 -2.88
C ASP A 113 6.26 11.85 -2.82
N ALA A 114 6.64 12.84 -2.00
CA ALA A 114 8.04 13.26 -1.82
C ALA A 114 8.91 12.14 -1.21
N ASP A 115 8.32 11.27 -0.39
CA ASP A 115 8.99 10.12 0.23
C ASP A 115 8.79 8.83 -0.58
N THR A 116 8.47 8.95 -1.86
CA THR A 116 8.25 7.79 -2.74
C THR A 116 9.16 7.89 -3.95
N VAL A 117 10.09 6.95 -4.06
CA VAL A 117 11.09 6.90 -5.15
C VAL A 117 10.79 5.73 -6.05
N MET A 118 10.53 6.02 -7.32
CA MET A 118 10.28 4.99 -8.34
C MET A 118 11.62 4.49 -8.86
N THR A 119 11.78 3.17 -8.99
CA THR A 119 13.04 2.57 -9.45
C THR A 119 13.11 2.36 -10.95
N GLY A 120 11.98 2.46 -11.64
CA GLY A 120 11.88 2.15 -13.08
C GLY A 120 11.66 0.66 -13.37
N HIS A 121 11.44 -0.12 -12.34
CA HIS A 121 11.18 -1.56 -12.45
C HIS A 121 9.81 -1.92 -11.91
#